data_e3c961b9d18b2a960d443e18e33da806
#
_entry.id   e3c961b9d18b2a960d443e18e33da806
#
_cell.length_a   1.000
_cell.length_b   1.000
_cell.length_c   1.000
_cell.angle_alpha   90.00
_cell.angle_beta   90.00
_cell.angle_gamma   90.00
#
_symmetry.space_group_name_H-M   'P 1'
#
loop_
_entity.id
_entity.type
_entity.pdbx_description
1 polymer ?
#
loop_
_entity_poly.entity_id
_entity_poly.type
_entity_poly.pdbx_seq_one_letter_code
_entity_poly.pdbx_strand_id
1 'polypeptide(L)'
;MTAVDPRAIFPSFYDNPAIRALATACRWTISGRLGELDDDSGRKAPIDVRHLLDGCNPGCRHAGPLRGAFALDATCLLTLDQLADSLPNAANAAFYLQAPSDGLVVIDVEPGCPPDVAADILRLPGILYSELSMSGRGFHLIAPLPANLHDFPVVADKRVLREEHGWYEILLDHWCTFTRNPVPQRIVEHVAARPASDRFSSVEDLYADLAAKAKPSISIPSTAVGTDGEMPDIPYAEAIVEQTLAGSRDRLKTPEDFNSDRSRWEFSVLGVLYTGMQLPLRTYRSFGAQFSSGDEAWLLYKTSLAVIEPRPKHAQMRNGRPFLLDRAAALVAAREASAEAG
;
A
#
# COMPACT_ATOMS: atom_id res chain seq x y z
N MET A 1 -2.18 -11.69 36.40
CA MET A 1 -2.49 -12.72 35.38
C MET A 1 -1.20 -12.97 34.62
N THR A 2 -0.66 -14.18 34.62
CA THR A 2 0.47 -14.55 33.77
C THR A 2 -0.01 -14.49 32.31
N ALA A 3 0.70 -13.75 31.47
CA ALA A 3 0.40 -13.74 30.05
C ALA A 3 0.56 -15.16 29.47
N VAL A 4 -0.40 -15.61 28.71
CA VAL A 4 -0.32 -16.92 28.01
C VAL A 4 0.60 -16.76 26.82
N ASP A 5 1.54 -17.69 26.61
CA ASP A 5 2.42 -17.68 25.45
C ASP A 5 1.61 -17.77 24.16
N PRO A 6 1.72 -16.79 23.24
CA PRO A 6 0.98 -16.82 21.98
C PRO A 6 1.34 -18.02 21.10
N ARG A 7 2.51 -18.62 21.26
CA ARG A 7 2.92 -19.83 20.54
C ARG A 7 2.02 -21.01 20.91
N ALA A 8 1.60 -21.09 22.18
CA ALA A 8 0.67 -22.12 22.63
C ALA A 8 -0.78 -21.87 22.19
N ILE A 9 -1.15 -20.59 21.97
CA ILE A 9 -2.50 -20.22 21.50
C ILE A 9 -2.63 -20.42 19.98
N PHE A 10 -1.59 -20.11 19.21
CA PHE A 10 -1.58 -20.13 17.74
C PHE A 10 -0.52 -21.08 17.17
N PRO A 11 -0.50 -22.36 17.54
CA PRO A 11 0.56 -23.30 17.11
C PRO A 11 0.59 -23.46 15.60
N SER A 12 -0.56 -23.44 14.90
CA SER A 12 -0.64 -23.54 13.45
C SER A 12 0.07 -22.38 12.72
N PHE A 13 0.24 -21.24 13.36
CA PHE A 13 1.03 -20.11 12.85
C PHE A 13 2.51 -20.25 13.24
N TYR A 14 2.81 -20.32 14.53
CA TYR A 14 4.18 -20.28 15.03
C TYR A 14 5.02 -21.52 14.68
N ASP A 15 4.38 -22.69 14.49
CA ASP A 15 5.05 -23.93 14.08
C ASP A 15 5.06 -24.15 12.57
N ASN A 16 4.39 -23.26 11.81
CA ASN A 16 4.36 -23.38 10.34
C ASN A 16 5.75 -23.14 9.75
N PRO A 17 6.28 -24.03 8.87
CA PRO A 17 7.62 -23.92 8.32
C PRO A 17 7.88 -22.61 7.54
N ALA A 18 6.87 -22.09 6.80
CA ALA A 18 7.01 -20.84 6.07
C ALA A 18 7.11 -19.63 7.03
N ILE A 19 6.32 -19.61 8.09
CA ILE A 19 6.40 -18.57 9.13
C ILE A 19 7.75 -18.67 9.87
N ARG A 20 8.21 -19.86 10.19
CA ARG A 20 9.52 -20.07 10.85
C ARG A 20 10.69 -19.63 9.99
N ALA A 21 10.60 -19.78 8.67
CA ALA A 21 11.62 -19.26 7.76
C ALA A 21 11.73 -17.72 7.83
N LEU A 22 10.65 -17.02 8.15
CA LEU A 22 10.62 -15.56 8.31
C LEU A 22 10.93 -15.10 9.75
N ALA A 23 10.90 -16.00 10.73
CA ALA A 23 10.88 -15.65 12.15
C ALA A 23 12.13 -14.92 12.64
N THR A 24 13.30 -15.20 12.07
CA THR A 24 14.59 -14.59 12.47
C THR A 24 14.83 -13.20 11.86
N ALA A 25 14.05 -12.80 10.87
CA ALA A 25 14.19 -11.49 10.26
C ALA A 25 13.69 -10.38 11.20
N CYS A 26 14.49 -9.34 11.45
CA CYS A 26 14.08 -8.15 12.21
C CYS A 26 13.13 -7.28 11.38
N ARG A 27 12.00 -7.85 10.93
CA ARG A 27 10.97 -7.19 10.10
C ARG A 27 9.56 -7.44 10.64
N TRP A 28 9.44 -7.89 11.90
CA TRP A 28 8.18 -8.13 12.57
C TRP A 28 7.78 -6.97 13.46
N THR A 29 6.48 -6.71 13.49
CA THR A 29 5.82 -5.74 14.37
C THR A 29 4.35 -6.15 14.57
N ILE A 30 3.55 -5.22 15.05
CA ILE A 30 2.09 -5.31 15.07
C ILE A 30 1.50 -4.25 14.15
N SER A 31 0.29 -4.49 13.67
CA SER A 31 -0.51 -3.47 12.97
C SER A 31 -1.58 -2.92 13.90
N GLY A 32 -1.82 -1.62 13.81
CA GLY A 32 -2.83 -0.95 14.60
C GLY A 32 -3.23 0.39 14.02
N ARG A 33 -4.12 1.06 14.74
CA ARG A 33 -4.58 2.40 14.38
C ARG A 33 -3.60 3.43 14.92
N LEU A 34 -3.10 4.30 14.05
CA LEU A 34 -2.32 5.47 14.42
C LEU A 34 -3.24 6.70 14.47
N GLY A 35 -3.38 7.29 15.67
CA GLY A 35 -4.16 8.51 15.89
C GLY A 35 -5.63 8.26 16.26
N GLU A 36 -6.36 9.36 16.49
CA GLU A 36 -7.75 9.35 16.97
C GLU A 36 -8.80 9.31 15.85
N LEU A 37 -8.37 9.37 14.59
CA LEU A 37 -9.27 9.51 13.47
C LEU A 37 -9.94 8.20 13.07
N ASP A 38 -11.20 8.29 12.68
CA ASP A 38 -12.01 7.20 12.13
C ASP A 38 -11.56 6.72 10.72
N ASP A 39 -10.38 7.11 10.29
CA ASP A 39 -9.82 6.72 9.02
C ASP A 39 -9.43 5.23 9.03
N ASP A 40 -10.17 4.42 8.29
CA ASP A 40 -9.93 2.99 8.13
C ASP A 40 -8.54 2.67 7.56
N SER A 41 -7.93 3.60 6.83
CA SER A 41 -6.58 3.43 6.29
C SER A 41 -5.50 3.33 7.38
N GLY A 42 -5.77 3.85 8.58
CA GLY A 42 -4.88 3.75 9.74
C GLY A 42 -4.96 2.44 10.52
N ARG A 43 -5.96 1.58 10.26
CA ARG A 43 -6.18 0.35 11.04
C ARG A 43 -5.08 -0.70 10.87
N LYS A 44 -4.38 -0.69 9.76
CA LYS A 44 -3.32 -1.64 9.41
C LYS A 44 -1.94 -0.98 9.38
N ALA A 45 -1.77 0.18 10.01
CA ALA A 45 -0.47 0.83 10.03
C ALA A 45 0.54 -0.03 10.82
N PRO A 46 1.75 -0.26 10.31
CA PRO A 46 2.79 -0.92 11.08
C PRO A 46 3.20 -0.01 12.24
N ILE A 47 3.27 -0.55 13.45
CA ILE A 47 3.64 0.19 14.66
C ILE A 47 5.15 0.07 14.89
N ASP A 48 5.80 1.16 15.28
CA ASP A 48 7.16 1.10 15.82
C ASP A 48 7.10 0.45 17.19
N VAL A 49 7.34 -0.87 17.21
CA VAL A 49 7.18 -1.67 18.42
C VAL A 49 8.26 -1.37 19.46
N ARG A 50 9.45 -0.96 19.05
CA ARG A 50 10.50 -0.55 20.01
C ARG A 50 10.14 0.77 20.69
N HIS A 51 9.61 1.73 19.93
CA HIS A 51 9.08 2.95 20.51
C HIS A 51 7.91 2.68 21.47
N LEU A 52 7.05 1.72 21.15
CA LEU A 52 5.97 1.30 22.04
C LEU A 52 6.48 0.69 23.35
N LEU A 53 7.55 -0.11 23.31
CA LEU A 53 8.10 -0.81 24.47
C LEU A 53 9.01 0.09 25.33
N ASP A 54 9.88 0.86 24.67
CA ASP A 54 10.94 1.63 25.32
C ASP A 54 10.53 3.09 25.59
N GLY A 55 9.42 3.54 25.01
CA GLY A 55 8.96 4.93 25.07
C GLY A 55 9.73 5.87 24.14
N CYS A 56 9.42 7.17 24.24
CA CYS A 56 10.09 8.21 23.47
C CYS A 56 11.52 8.44 23.96
N ASN A 57 12.49 8.34 23.09
CA ASN A 57 13.85 8.81 23.39
C ASN A 57 13.90 10.36 23.36
N PRO A 58 14.95 11.01 23.92
CA PRO A 58 15.06 12.47 24.01
C PRO A 58 15.00 13.23 22.68
N GLY A 59 15.21 12.56 21.54
CA GLY A 59 15.12 13.16 20.20
C GLY A 59 13.76 12.95 19.51
N CYS A 60 12.85 12.24 20.14
CA CYS A 60 11.55 11.96 19.54
C CYS A 60 10.66 13.19 19.55
N ARG A 61 10.26 13.64 18.35
CA ARG A 61 9.30 14.76 18.19
C ARG A 61 7.84 14.30 18.13
N HIS A 62 7.59 13.02 18.35
CA HIS A 62 6.28 12.42 18.24
C HIS A 62 5.54 12.54 19.60
N ALA A 63 4.31 13.05 19.57
CA ALA A 63 3.44 13.10 20.72
C ALA A 63 2.63 11.80 20.83
N GLY A 64 2.85 11.03 21.91
CA GLY A 64 2.07 9.83 22.21
C GLY A 64 2.87 8.52 22.06
N PRO A 65 2.30 7.41 22.56
CA PRO A 65 2.99 6.12 22.66
C PRO A 65 3.09 5.37 21.32
N LEU A 66 2.22 5.67 20.34
CA LEU A 66 2.16 4.96 19.09
C LEU A 66 2.77 5.79 17.95
N ARG A 67 3.75 5.21 17.29
CA ARG A 67 4.40 5.75 16.08
C ARG A 67 4.42 4.68 14.99
N GLY A 68 4.26 5.06 13.72
CA GLY A 68 4.38 4.13 12.61
C GLY A 68 5.81 3.70 12.33
N ALA A 69 6.01 2.43 12.03
CA ALA A 69 7.28 1.86 11.57
C ALA A 69 7.39 2.02 10.05
N PHE A 70 7.69 3.24 9.58
CA PHE A 70 7.85 3.50 8.14
C PHE A 70 9.29 3.27 7.66
N ALA A 71 10.25 3.18 8.59
CA ALA A 71 11.61 2.73 8.30
C ALA A 71 11.73 1.22 8.56
N LEU A 72 12.37 0.51 7.63
CA LEU A 72 12.60 -0.93 7.71
C LEU A 72 13.94 -1.23 8.39
N ASP A 73 14.16 -0.67 9.57
CA ASP A 73 15.37 -0.88 10.32
C ASP A 73 15.11 -1.60 11.66
N ALA A 74 16.17 -2.20 12.19
CA ALA A 74 16.13 -2.91 13.45
C ALA A 74 15.82 -2.02 14.67
N THR A 75 15.80 -0.69 14.51
CA THR A 75 15.47 0.25 15.56
C THR A 75 13.96 0.37 15.80
N CYS A 76 13.16 -0.09 14.83
CA CYS A 76 11.69 -0.04 14.88
C CYS A 76 11.05 -1.42 15.02
N LEU A 77 11.74 -2.48 14.57
CA LEU A 77 11.19 -3.81 14.33
C LEU A 77 11.89 -4.88 15.19
N LEU A 78 11.23 -6.03 15.30
CA LEU A 78 11.68 -7.19 16.08
C LEU A 78 11.77 -8.43 15.21
N THR A 79 12.36 -9.51 15.76
CA THR A 79 12.12 -10.87 15.28
C THR A 79 10.75 -11.36 15.76
N LEU A 80 10.22 -12.43 15.17
CA LEU A 80 8.93 -12.98 15.58
C LEU A 80 8.95 -13.47 17.04
N ASP A 81 10.04 -14.10 17.48
CA ASP A 81 10.18 -14.56 18.84
C ASP A 81 10.25 -13.40 19.84
N GLN A 82 11.04 -12.36 19.52
CA GLN A 82 11.06 -11.14 20.35
C GLN A 82 9.68 -10.49 20.44
N LEU A 83 8.94 -10.45 19.32
CA LEU A 83 7.59 -9.91 19.31
C LEU A 83 6.65 -10.71 20.21
N ALA A 84 6.69 -12.04 20.12
CA ALA A 84 5.88 -12.94 20.94
C ALA A 84 6.19 -12.79 22.44
N ASP A 85 7.47 -12.64 22.79
CA ASP A 85 7.92 -12.48 24.17
C ASP A 85 7.55 -11.09 24.73
N SER A 86 7.71 -10.04 23.92
CA SER A 86 7.51 -8.65 24.36
C SER A 86 6.03 -8.25 24.36
N LEU A 87 5.22 -8.78 23.43
CA LEU A 87 3.80 -8.45 23.27
C LEU A 87 2.95 -9.73 23.15
N PRO A 88 2.91 -10.59 24.17
CA PRO A 88 2.21 -11.87 24.12
C PRO A 88 0.70 -11.75 23.85
N ASN A 89 0.10 -10.63 24.22
CA ASN A 89 -1.33 -10.35 24.03
C ASN A 89 -1.64 -9.56 22.75
N ALA A 90 -0.67 -9.37 21.84
CA ALA A 90 -0.91 -8.68 20.60
C ALA A 90 -2.02 -9.37 19.79
N ALA A 91 -2.93 -8.59 19.20
CA ALA A 91 -4.04 -9.10 18.41
C ALA A 91 -3.60 -9.68 17.05
N ASN A 92 -2.45 -9.26 16.54
CA ASN A 92 -1.90 -9.66 15.24
C ASN A 92 -0.38 -9.64 15.25
N ALA A 93 0.22 -10.13 14.17
CA ALA A 93 1.64 -9.96 13.88
C ALA A 93 1.77 -9.42 12.45
N ALA A 94 2.51 -8.34 12.27
CA ALA A 94 2.74 -7.76 10.96
C ALA A 94 4.20 -8.00 10.52
N PHE A 95 4.38 -8.36 9.28
CA PHE A 95 5.68 -8.61 8.68
C PHE A 95 5.87 -7.81 7.40
N TYR A 96 7.07 -7.24 7.23
CA TYR A 96 7.44 -6.63 5.96
C TYR A 96 8.07 -7.67 5.05
N LEU A 97 7.29 -8.12 4.08
CA LEU A 97 7.71 -9.10 3.08
C LEU A 97 8.65 -8.45 2.05
N GLN A 98 9.70 -9.16 1.70
CA GLN A 98 10.61 -8.90 0.58
C GLN A 98 10.75 -10.20 -0.21
N ALA A 99 9.81 -10.46 -1.11
CA ALA A 99 9.62 -11.76 -1.74
C ALA A 99 10.89 -12.38 -2.33
N PRO A 100 11.77 -11.64 -3.06
CA PRO A 100 12.98 -12.24 -3.61
C PRO A 100 13.97 -12.76 -2.54
N SER A 101 14.09 -12.06 -1.40
CA SER A 101 15.00 -12.47 -0.32
C SER A 101 14.36 -13.51 0.61
N ASP A 102 13.05 -13.49 0.74
CA ASP A 102 12.29 -14.38 1.61
C ASP A 102 11.97 -15.73 0.94
N GLY A 103 12.03 -15.79 -0.39
CA GLY A 103 11.64 -16.96 -1.18
C GLY A 103 10.13 -17.25 -1.12
N LEU A 104 9.33 -16.28 -0.73
CA LEU A 104 7.89 -16.40 -0.47
C LEU A 104 7.13 -15.21 -1.05
N VAL A 105 5.86 -15.43 -1.37
CA VAL A 105 4.88 -14.38 -1.68
C VAL A 105 3.68 -14.53 -0.76
N VAL A 106 2.92 -13.43 -0.60
CA VAL A 106 1.62 -13.48 0.06
C VAL A 106 0.55 -13.11 -0.96
N ILE A 107 -0.47 -13.94 -1.06
CA ILE A 107 -1.68 -13.67 -1.83
C ILE A 107 -2.71 -13.14 -0.84
N ASP A 108 -3.15 -11.90 -1.01
CA ASP A 108 -4.21 -11.26 -0.22
C ASP A 108 -5.50 -11.30 -1.03
N VAL A 109 -6.51 -12.02 -0.53
CA VAL A 109 -7.83 -12.14 -1.13
C VAL A 109 -8.79 -11.24 -0.37
N GLU A 110 -9.29 -10.22 -1.04
CA GLU A 110 -10.13 -9.19 -0.45
C GLU A 110 -11.57 -9.67 -0.15
N PRO A 111 -12.26 -9.07 0.82
CA PRO A 111 -13.63 -9.43 1.18
C PRO A 111 -14.65 -9.32 0.04
N GLY A 112 -14.37 -8.51 -0.97
CA GLY A 112 -15.19 -8.33 -2.16
C GLY A 112 -14.95 -9.34 -3.27
N CYS A 113 -14.02 -10.27 -3.08
CA CYS A 113 -13.71 -11.31 -4.05
C CYS A 113 -14.92 -12.24 -4.22
N PRO A 114 -15.35 -12.55 -5.46
CA PRO A 114 -16.39 -13.54 -5.69
C PRO A 114 -16.02 -14.89 -5.06
N PRO A 115 -17.01 -15.60 -4.44
CA PRO A 115 -16.73 -16.83 -3.71
C PRO A 115 -16.14 -17.96 -4.56
N ASP A 116 -16.42 -18.01 -5.85
CA ASP A 116 -15.82 -18.95 -6.79
C ASP A 116 -14.35 -18.63 -7.04
N VAL A 117 -14.01 -17.37 -7.26
CA VAL A 117 -12.63 -16.91 -7.45
C VAL A 117 -11.81 -17.14 -6.18
N ALA A 118 -12.35 -16.77 -5.01
CA ALA A 118 -11.68 -17.01 -3.73
C ALA A 118 -11.44 -18.50 -3.48
N ALA A 119 -12.41 -19.36 -3.84
CA ALA A 119 -12.27 -20.81 -3.72
C ALA A 119 -11.20 -21.37 -4.66
N ASP A 120 -11.06 -20.82 -5.87
CA ASP A 120 -10.02 -21.22 -6.81
C ASP A 120 -8.62 -20.88 -6.27
N ILE A 121 -8.46 -19.68 -5.70
CA ILE A 121 -7.19 -19.26 -5.09
C ILE A 121 -6.86 -20.10 -3.84
N LEU A 122 -7.85 -20.38 -2.99
CA LEU A 122 -7.66 -21.22 -1.79
C LEU A 122 -7.24 -22.67 -2.11
N ARG A 123 -7.53 -23.15 -3.33
CA ARG A 123 -7.16 -24.50 -3.80
C ARG A 123 -5.85 -24.59 -4.54
N LEU A 124 -5.17 -23.46 -4.77
CA LEU A 124 -3.88 -23.47 -5.48
C LEU A 124 -2.93 -24.47 -4.81
N PRO A 125 -2.30 -25.34 -5.59
CA PRO A 125 -1.28 -26.23 -5.06
C PRO A 125 -0.08 -25.43 -4.55
N GLY A 126 0.58 -25.95 -3.51
CA GLY A 126 1.78 -25.34 -2.97
C GLY A 126 1.54 -24.20 -1.96
N ILE A 127 0.29 -23.92 -1.59
CA ILE A 127 0.02 -22.99 -0.47
C ILE A 127 0.59 -23.60 0.82
N LEU A 128 1.47 -22.83 1.47
CA LEU A 128 2.20 -23.26 2.67
C LEU A 128 1.47 -22.90 3.97
N TYR A 129 0.71 -21.81 3.95
CA TYR A 129 -0.11 -21.32 5.05
C TYR A 129 -1.30 -20.53 4.54
N SER A 130 -2.42 -20.61 5.23
CA SER A 130 -3.60 -19.81 4.92
C SER A 130 -4.35 -19.42 6.19
N GLU A 131 -4.82 -18.17 6.24
CA GLU A 131 -5.57 -17.62 7.37
C GLU A 131 -6.69 -16.70 6.92
N LEU A 132 -7.59 -16.37 7.83
CA LEU A 132 -8.58 -15.31 7.64
C LEU A 132 -7.89 -13.95 7.76
N SER A 133 -8.22 -13.02 6.87
CA SER A 133 -7.78 -11.63 6.98
C SER A 133 -8.38 -10.93 8.21
N MET A 134 -7.90 -9.73 8.55
CA MET A 134 -8.40 -8.97 9.70
C MET A 134 -9.90 -8.67 9.65
N SER A 135 -10.50 -8.61 8.48
CA SER A 135 -11.95 -8.42 8.30
C SER A 135 -12.75 -9.68 8.62
N GLY A 136 -12.10 -10.85 8.72
CA GLY A 136 -12.73 -12.16 8.85
C GLY A 136 -13.46 -12.65 7.59
N ARG A 137 -13.36 -11.93 6.48
CA ARG A 137 -14.08 -12.22 5.22
C ARG A 137 -13.15 -12.40 4.01
N GLY A 138 -11.90 -11.98 4.11
CA GLY A 138 -10.85 -12.22 3.13
C GLY A 138 -9.85 -13.25 3.66
N PHE A 139 -8.81 -13.51 2.88
CA PHE A 139 -7.81 -14.53 3.20
C PHE A 139 -6.40 -14.03 2.89
N HIS A 140 -5.43 -14.43 3.71
CA HIS A 140 -4.01 -14.34 3.39
C HIS A 140 -3.47 -15.74 3.15
N LEU A 141 -2.76 -15.93 2.05
CA LEU A 141 -2.12 -17.21 1.72
C LEU A 141 -0.62 -16.97 1.49
N ILE A 142 0.21 -17.77 2.13
CA ILE A 142 1.66 -17.79 1.87
C ILE A 142 1.95 -18.90 0.87
N ALA A 143 2.67 -18.55 -0.18
CA ALA A 143 3.13 -19.48 -1.21
C ALA A 143 4.64 -19.31 -1.46
N PRO A 144 5.30 -20.30 -2.06
CA PRO A 144 6.66 -20.16 -2.55
C PRO A 144 6.76 -19.02 -3.57
N LEU A 145 7.93 -18.42 -3.66
CA LEU A 145 8.22 -17.44 -4.72
C LEU A 145 8.00 -18.11 -6.10
N PRO A 146 7.17 -17.51 -6.99
CA PRO A 146 6.94 -18.07 -8.31
C PRO A 146 8.24 -18.24 -9.10
N ALA A 147 8.45 -19.41 -9.67
CA ALA A 147 9.67 -19.71 -10.43
C ALA A 147 9.84 -18.81 -11.66
N ASN A 148 8.72 -18.33 -12.22
CA ASN A 148 8.67 -17.41 -13.35
C ASN A 148 8.70 -15.91 -12.97
N LEU A 149 9.12 -15.58 -11.74
CA LEU A 149 9.14 -14.18 -11.25
C LEU A 149 9.90 -13.25 -12.19
N HIS A 150 11.03 -13.73 -12.74
CA HIS A 150 11.90 -12.93 -13.59
C HIS A 150 11.50 -12.91 -15.08
N ASP A 151 10.48 -13.68 -15.48
CA ASP A 151 9.99 -13.70 -16.85
C ASP A 151 9.23 -12.43 -17.24
N PHE A 152 8.87 -11.61 -16.25
CA PHE A 152 8.11 -10.38 -16.41
C PHE A 152 8.90 -9.16 -15.91
N PRO A 153 9.80 -8.58 -16.72
CA PRO A 153 10.64 -7.44 -16.30
C PRO A 153 9.83 -6.22 -15.81
N VAL A 154 8.60 -6.05 -16.33
CA VAL A 154 7.67 -4.97 -15.93
C VAL A 154 7.30 -5.03 -14.43
N VAL A 155 7.49 -6.19 -13.82
CA VAL A 155 7.14 -6.43 -12.42
C VAL A 155 8.31 -6.16 -11.47
N ALA A 156 9.52 -6.02 -11.97
CA ALA A 156 10.74 -5.89 -11.14
C ALA A 156 10.64 -4.78 -10.07
N ASP A 157 9.95 -3.66 -10.41
CA ASP A 157 9.77 -2.52 -9.49
C ASP A 157 8.40 -2.52 -8.78
N LYS A 158 7.58 -3.56 -8.97
CA LYS A 158 6.28 -3.63 -8.32
C LYS A 158 6.41 -4.12 -6.90
N ARG A 159 5.73 -3.43 -6.00
CA ARG A 159 5.60 -3.87 -4.61
C ARG A 159 4.42 -4.81 -4.43
N VAL A 160 3.40 -4.63 -5.24
CA VAL A 160 2.15 -5.38 -5.21
C VAL A 160 1.64 -5.55 -6.64
N LEU A 161 1.22 -6.75 -6.99
CA LEU A 161 0.47 -7.03 -8.21
C LEU A 161 -1.00 -7.17 -7.86
N ARG A 162 -1.84 -6.31 -8.40
CA ARG A 162 -3.27 -6.24 -8.07
C ARG A 162 -4.12 -6.63 -9.27
N GLU A 163 -5.12 -7.46 -9.01
CA GLU A 163 -6.18 -7.75 -9.96
C GLU A 163 -7.02 -6.49 -10.25
N GLU A 164 -7.55 -6.37 -11.47
CA GLU A 164 -8.18 -5.13 -11.97
C GLU A 164 -9.41 -4.66 -11.17
N HIS A 165 -10.19 -5.60 -10.61
CA HIS A 165 -11.33 -5.31 -9.75
C HIS A 165 -10.95 -5.17 -8.28
N GLY A 166 -9.68 -5.44 -7.92
CA GLY A 166 -9.20 -5.43 -6.55
C GLY A 166 -9.71 -6.60 -5.71
N TRP A 167 -10.01 -7.74 -6.32
CA TRP A 167 -10.48 -8.94 -5.62
C TRP A 167 -9.37 -9.68 -4.91
N TYR A 168 -8.16 -9.62 -5.46
CA TYR A 168 -6.97 -10.22 -4.87
C TYR A 168 -5.71 -9.51 -5.36
N GLU A 169 -4.64 -9.69 -4.59
CA GLU A 169 -3.33 -9.15 -4.93
C GLU A 169 -2.19 -10.08 -4.49
N ILE A 170 -1.05 -10.00 -5.16
CA ILE A 170 0.20 -10.65 -4.72
C ILE A 170 1.12 -9.58 -4.14
N LEU A 171 1.50 -9.76 -2.88
CA LEU A 171 2.46 -8.90 -2.19
C LEU A 171 3.87 -9.39 -2.49
N LEU A 172 4.73 -8.48 -2.97
CA LEU A 172 6.14 -8.75 -3.31
C LEU A 172 7.10 -7.99 -2.39
N ASP A 173 6.83 -6.71 -2.11
CA ASP A 173 7.61 -5.85 -1.23
C ASP A 173 6.65 -4.98 -0.42
N HIS A 174 6.00 -5.58 0.57
CA HIS A 174 4.88 -4.94 1.28
C HIS A 174 4.66 -5.49 2.69
N TRP A 175 3.98 -4.70 3.54
CA TRP A 175 3.47 -5.15 4.81
C TRP A 175 2.34 -6.17 4.64
N CYS A 176 2.43 -7.27 5.39
CA CYS A 176 1.33 -8.22 5.58
C CYS A 176 1.00 -8.31 7.07
N THR A 177 -0.29 -8.24 7.41
CA THR A 177 -0.76 -8.35 8.79
C THR A 177 -1.41 -9.71 9.00
N PHE A 178 -0.72 -10.60 9.71
CA PHE A 178 -1.21 -11.92 10.05
C PHE A 178 -2.12 -11.88 11.27
N THR A 179 -3.31 -12.46 11.13
CA THR A 179 -4.27 -12.60 12.23
C THR A 179 -3.96 -13.79 13.12
N ARG A 180 -3.19 -14.75 12.59
CA ARG A 180 -2.89 -16.07 13.18
C ARG A 180 -4.11 -16.99 13.31
N ASN A 181 -5.23 -16.62 12.67
CA ASN A 181 -6.46 -17.42 12.61
C ASN A 181 -6.49 -18.23 11.32
N PRO A 182 -6.15 -19.52 11.34
CA PRO A 182 -6.16 -20.34 10.13
C PRO A 182 -7.55 -20.39 9.52
N VAL A 183 -7.59 -20.59 8.19
CA VAL A 183 -8.87 -20.80 7.50
C VAL A 183 -9.61 -21.96 8.15
N PRO A 184 -10.88 -21.77 8.57
CA PRO A 184 -11.65 -22.82 9.23
C PRO A 184 -11.77 -24.06 8.35
N GLN A 185 -11.63 -25.25 8.95
CA GLN A 185 -11.64 -26.53 8.26
C GLN A 185 -12.91 -26.70 7.39
N ARG A 186 -14.07 -26.23 7.85
CA ARG A 186 -15.32 -26.23 7.08
C ARG A 186 -15.23 -25.48 5.76
N ILE A 187 -14.44 -24.39 5.70
CA ILE A 187 -14.22 -23.64 4.46
C ILE A 187 -13.32 -24.44 3.53
N VAL A 188 -12.24 -25.01 4.07
CA VAL A 188 -11.31 -25.86 3.31
C VAL A 188 -12.06 -27.04 2.69
N GLU A 189 -12.89 -27.75 3.46
CA GLU A 189 -13.71 -28.88 3.00
C GLU A 189 -14.73 -28.44 1.94
N HIS A 190 -15.43 -27.32 2.17
CA HIS A 190 -16.39 -26.77 1.21
C HIS A 190 -15.71 -26.41 -0.11
N VAL A 191 -14.55 -25.80 -0.05
CA VAL A 191 -13.74 -25.42 -1.23
C VAL A 191 -13.24 -26.67 -1.95
N ALA A 192 -12.76 -27.69 -1.22
CA ALA A 192 -12.29 -28.93 -1.79
C ALA A 192 -13.40 -29.75 -2.49
N ALA A 193 -14.66 -29.65 -2.01
CA ALA A 193 -15.80 -30.32 -2.58
C ALA A 193 -16.33 -29.70 -3.90
N ARG A 194 -15.88 -28.48 -4.26
CA ARG A 194 -16.30 -27.82 -5.50
C ARG A 194 -15.59 -28.44 -6.70
N PRO A 195 -16.20 -28.42 -7.91
CA PRO A 195 -15.49 -28.77 -9.14
C PRO A 195 -14.20 -28.00 -9.30
N ALA A 196 -13.16 -28.62 -9.85
CA ALA A 196 -11.94 -27.90 -10.19
C ALA A 196 -12.27 -26.76 -11.16
N SER A 197 -11.60 -25.64 -10.98
CA SER A 197 -11.68 -24.50 -11.89
C SER A 197 -10.49 -24.55 -12.84
N ASP A 198 -10.71 -24.13 -14.08
CA ASP A 198 -9.64 -23.98 -15.07
C ASP A 198 -8.98 -22.57 -15.01
N ARG A 199 -9.32 -21.77 -13.98
CA ARG A 199 -8.85 -20.38 -13.91
C ARG A 199 -7.36 -20.28 -13.64
N PHE A 200 -6.89 -21.00 -12.60
CA PHE A 200 -5.47 -21.03 -12.22
C PHE A 200 -5.08 -22.44 -11.84
N SER A 201 -4.01 -22.97 -12.43
CA SER A 201 -3.49 -24.30 -12.11
C SER A 201 -2.38 -24.27 -11.05
N SER A 202 -1.76 -23.12 -10.87
CA SER A 202 -0.63 -22.91 -9.93
C SER A 202 -0.49 -21.45 -9.50
N VAL A 203 0.39 -21.21 -8.53
CA VAL A 203 0.78 -19.84 -8.11
C VAL A 203 1.51 -19.11 -9.24
N GLU A 204 2.27 -19.81 -10.05
CA GLU A 204 2.94 -19.28 -11.24
C GLU A 204 1.95 -18.79 -12.29
N ASP A 205 0.82 -19.51 -12.50
CA ASP A 205 -0.23 -19.08 -13.42
C ASP A 205 -0.94 -17.83 -12.91
N LEU A 206 -1.29 -17.80 -11.61
CA LEU A 206 -1.88 -16.63 -10.98
C LEU A 206 -0.94 -15.41 -11.08
N TYR A 207 0.35 -15.63 -10.81
CA TYR A 207 1.37 -14.59 -10.95
C TYR A 207 1.50 -14.09 -12.39
N ALA A 208 1.58 -15.02 -13.37
CA ALA A 208 1.71 -14.70 -14.79
C ALA A 208 0.50 -13.89 -15.29
N ASP A 209 -0.72 -14.24 -14.88
CA ASP A 209 -1.95 -13.51 -15.24
C ASP A 209 -1.89 -12.05 -14.76
N LEU A 210 -1.49 -11.83 -13.50
CA LEU A 210 -1.34 -10.49 -12.93
C LEU A 210 -0.17 -9.71 -13.55
N ALA A 211 0.96 -10.40 -13.77
CA ALA A 211 2.17 -9.79 -14.32
C ALA A 211 1.98 -9.36 -15.78
N ALA A 212 1.31 -10.17 -16.59
CA ALA A 212 1.00 -9.83 -17.98
C ALA A 212 0.07 -8.61 -18.11
N LYS A 213 -0.80 -8.41 -17.13
CA LYS A 213 -1.71 -7.24 -17.06
C LYS A 213 -1.08 -6.03 -16.39
N ALA A 214 0.09 -6.20 -15.73
CA ALA A 214 0.76 -5.12 -15.04
C ALA A 214 1.25 -4.07 -16.05
N LYS A 215 0.79 -2.85 -15.88
CA LYS A 215 1.31 -1.72 -16.65
C LYS A 215 2.73 -1.41 -16.17
N PRO A 216 3.66 -1.01 -17.08
CA PRO A 216 4.96 -0.51 -16.66
C PRO A 216 4.80 0.52 -15.54
N SER A 217 5.54 0.38 -14.44
CA SER A 217 5.71 1.48 -13.52
C SER A 217 6.63 2.47 -14.21
N ILE A 218 6.07 3.52 -14.77
CA ILE A 218 6.87 4.70 -15.07
C ILE A 218 7.12 5.34 -13.69
N SER A 219 8.02 4.75 -12.91
CA SER A 219 8.49 5.36 -11.68
C SER A 219 9.63 6.31 -12.03
N ILE A 220 9.28 7.42 -12.67
CA ILE A 220 10.17 8.56 -12.63
C ILE A 220 10.11 9.02 -11.18
N PRO A 221 11.26 9.07 -10.48
CA PRO A 221 11.28 9.53 -9.11
C PRO A 221 10.62 10.91 -9.05
N SER A 222 9.76 11.14 -8.07
CA SER A 222 9.19 12.48 -7.83
C SER A 222 10.28 13.54 -7.68
N THR A 223 11.49 13.14 -7.30
CA THR A 223 12.71 13.96 -7.24
C THR A 223 13.19 14.49 -8.59
N ALA A 224 12.73 13.94 -9.73
CA ALA A 224 13.01 14.49 -11.05
C ALA A 224 12.34 15.87 -11.26
N VAL A 225 11.29 16.16 -10.49
CA VAL A 225 10.61 17.46 -10.51
C VAL A 225 11.07 18.29 -9.32
N GLY A 226 11.74 19.40 -9.59
CA GLY A 226 12.24 20.34 -8.57
C GLY A 226 11.08 21.06 -7.88
N THR A 227 10.83 20.74 -6.62
CA THR A 227 9.83 21.40 -5.76
C THR A 227 10.42 21.65 -4.36
N ASP A 228 11.72 21.92 -4.30
CA ASP A 228 12.42 22.16 -3.04
C ASP A 228 12.07 23.55 -2.49
N GLY A 229 11.86 23.63 -1.18
CA GLY A 229 11.60 24.89 -0.48
C GLY A 229 10.12 25.29 -0.49
N GLU A 230 9.89 26.60 -0.53
CA GLU A 230 8.56 27.20 -0.59
C GLU A 230 8.06 27.31 -2.04
N MET A 231 6.74 27.45 -2.19
CA MET A 231 6.14 27.66 -3.51
C MET A 231 6.71 28.93 -4.16
N PRO A 232 7.29 28.83 -5.36
CA PRO A 232 7.80 30.02 -6.08
C PRO A 232 6.64 30.95 -6.47
N ASP A 233 6.99 32.17 -6.87
CA ASP A 233 6.01 33.09 -7.49
C ASP A 233 5.71 32.61 -8.92
N ILE A 234 4.60 31.91 -9.07
CA ILE A 234 4.16 31.35 -10.34
C ILE A 234 3.18 32.31 -11.01
N PRO A 235 3.48 32.75 -12.25
CA PRO A 235 2.58 33.64 -12.97
C PRO A 235 1.16 33.09 -13.09
N TYR A 236 0.17 33.91 -12.81
CA TYR A 236 -1.26 33.53 -12.91
C TYR A 236 -1.70 32.37 -12.01
N ALA A 237 -0.95 32.03 -10.96
CA ALA A 237 -1.21 30.85 -10.13
C ALA A 237 -2.66 30.79 -9.63
N GLU A 238 -3.19 31.88 -9.10
CA GLU A 238 -4.57 31.92 -8.55
C GLU A 238 -5.62 31.69 -9.63
N ALA A 239 -5.47 32.30 -10.78
CA ALA A 239 -6.39 32.14 -11.89
C ALA A 239 -6.35 30.71 -12.47
N ILE A 240 -5.17 30.10 -12.54
CA ILE A 240 -5.01 28.69 -12.97
C ILE A 240 -5.70 27.75 -11.99
N VAL A 241 -5.49 27.95 -10.68
CA VAL A 241 -6.14 27.14 -9.63
C VAL A 241 -7.65 27.26 -9.72
N GLU A 242 -8.20 28.47 -9.80
CA GLU A 242 -9.64 28.73 -9.89
C GLU A 242 -10.26 28.09 -11.15
N GLN A 243 -9.65 28.29 -12.31
CA GLN A 243 -10.12 27.69 -13.57
C GLN A 243 -10.03 26.17 -13.54
N THR A 244 -8.98 25.61 -12.96
CA THR A 244 -8.82 24.15 -12.78
C THR A 244 -9.94 23.57 -11.90
N LEU A 245 -10.22 24.20 -10.78
CA LEU A 245 -11.31 23.78 -9.87
C LEU A 245 -12.66 23.86 -10.58
N ALA A 246 -12.97 24.98 -11.23
CA ALA A 246 -14.22 25.18 -11.96
C ALA A 246 -14.41 24.12 -13.07
N GLY A 247 -13.38 23.88 -13.89
CA GLY A 247 -13.42 22.92 -15.00
C GLY A 247 -13.34 21.45 -14.59
N SER A 248 -13.02 21.17 -13.32
CA SER A 248 -12.90 19.80 -12.81
C SER A 248 -14.09 19.35 -11.96
N ARG A 249 -14.92 20.26 -11.47
CA ARG A 249 -15.98 20.03 -10.47
C ARG A 249 -16.85 18.81 -10.77
N ASP A 250 -17.36 18.68 -11.97
CA ASP A 250 -18.31 17.62 -12.35
C ASP A 250 -17.65 16.25 -12.54
N ARG A 251 -16.31 16.19 -12.53
CA ARG A 251 -15.51 14.97 -12.69
C ARG A 251 -14.93 14.47 -11.37
N LEU A 252 -14.98 15.29 -10.32
CA LEU A 252 -14.50 14.91 -9.00
C LEU A 252 -15.47 13.91 -8.38
N LYS A 253 -14.93 12.80 -7.93
CA LYS A 253 -15.65 11.77 -7.19
C LYS A 253 -15.50 11.98 -5.69
N THR A 254 -16.34 11.32 -4.90
CA THR A 254 -16.27 11.35 -3.44
C THR A 254 -15.50 10.15 -2.89
N PRO A 255 -15.07 10.14 -1.62
CA PRO A 255 -14.43 8.97 -1.02
C PRO A 255 -15.29 7.70 -1.07
N GLU A 256 -16.62 7.84 -1.02
CA GLU A 256 -17.60 6.75 -1.08
C GLU A 256 -17.53 5.99 -2.40
N ASP A 257 -17.24 6.67 -3.52
CA ASP A 257 -17.05 6.06 -4.83
C ASP A 257 -15.83 5.11 -4.87
N PHE A 258 -14.98 5.16 -3.85
CA PHE A 258 -13.78 4.35 -3.68
C PHE A 258 -13.85 3.41 -2.47
N ASN A 259 -15.05 3.04 -2.02
CA ASN A 259 -15.27 2.25 -0.81
C ASN A 259 -14.58 2.85 0.43
N SER A 260 -14.57 4.18 0.54
CA SER A 260 -13.89 4.95 1.58
C SER A 260 -12.36 4.79 1.60
N ASP A 261 -11.75 4.25 0.55
CA ASP A 261 -10.29 4.29 0.36
C ASP A 261 -9.85 5.71 0.01
N ARG A 262 -9.59 6.50 1.06
CA ARG A 262 -9.17 7.90 0.91
C ARG A 262 -7.89 8.06 0.10
N SER A 263 -6.94 7.13 0.19
CA SER A 263 -5.70 7.22 -0.59
C SER A 263 -5.95 7.06 -2.08
N ARG A 264 -6.79 6.10 -2.46
CA ARG A 264 -7.19 5.89 -3.86
C ARG A 264 -8.01 7.07 -4.38
N TRP A 265 -8.92 7.60 -3.57
CA TRP A 265 -9.67 8.81 -3.88
C TRP A 265 -8.76 10.02 -4.11
N GLU A 266 -7.81 10.30 -3.20
CA GLU A 266 -6.85 11.40 -3.35
C GLU A 266 -6.04 11.31 -4.65
N PHE A 267 -5.61 10.11 -5.05
CA PHE A 267 -4.95 9.92 -6.34
C PHE A 267 -5.86 10.17 -7.52
N SER A 268 -7.13 9.78 -7.44
CA SER A 268 -8.13 10.10 -8.45
C SER A 268 -8.33 11.61 -8.58
N VAL A 269 -8.44 12.31 -7.45
CA VAL A 269 -8.55 13.78 -7.40
C VAL A 269 -7.34 14.43 -8.09
N LEU A 270 -6.11 14.06 -7.72
CA LEU A 270 -4.90 14.58 -8.35
C LEU A 270 -4.92 14.35 -9.87
N GLY A 271 -5.32 13.18 -10.34
CA GLY A 271 -5.40 12.86 -11.77
C GLY A 271 -6.43 13.73 -12.53
N VAL A 272 -7.60 13.94 -11.93
CA VAL A 272 -8.66 14.79 -12.50
C VAL A 272 -8.22 16.25 -12.55
N LEU A 273 -7.63 16.76 -11.46
CA LEU A 273 -7.14 18.14 -11.37
C LEU A 273 -5.97 18.38 -12.34
N TYR A 274 -5.02 17.45 -12.45
CA TYR A 274 -3.93 17.54 -13.42
C TYR A 274 -4.46 17.69 -14.86
N THR A 275 -5.43 16.85 -15.23
CA THR A 275 -6.04 16.91 -16.56
C THR A 275 -6.79 18.24 -16.77
N GLY A 276 -7.50 18.72 -15.74
CA GLY A 276 -8.21 20.01 -15.78
C GLY A 276 -7.27 21.21 -15.89
N MET A 277 -6.09 21.13 -15.30
CA MET A 277 -5.07 22.19 -15.28
C MET A 277 -4.42 22.39 -16.68
N GLN A 278 -4.42 21.38 -17.54
CA GLN A 278 -3.73 21.48 -18.82
C GLN A 278 -4.30 22.55 -19.76
N LEU A 279 -5.61 22.82 -19.71
CA LEU A 279 -6.22 23.86 -20.52
C LEU A 279 -5.83 25.27 -20.04
N PRO A 280 -5.98 25.64 -18.77
CA PRO A 280 -5.45 26.89 -18.23
C PRO A 280 -3.96 27.11 -18.53
N LEU A 281 -3.10 26.11 -18.28
CA LEU A 281 -1.67 26.21 -18.57
C LEU A 281 -1.39 26.52 -20.05
N ARG A 282 -2.04 25.82 -20.97
CA ARG A 282 -1.91 26.11 -22.42
C ARG A 282 -2.36 27.51 -22.76
N THR A 283 -3.45 27.97 -22.15
CA THR A 283 -3.97 29.33 -22.37
C THR A 283 -2.94 30.37 -21.96
N TYR A 284 -2.39 30.28 -20.74
CA TYR A 284 -1.41 31.25 -20.28
C TYR A 284 -0.05 31.13 -20.99
N ARG A 285 0.33 29.93 -21.43
CA ARG A 285 1.51 29.77 -22.31
C ARG A 285 1.34 30.51 -23.63
N SER A 286 0.13 30.57 -24.21
CA SER A 286 -0.13 31.35 -25.42
C SER A 286 -0.03 32.87 -25.21
N PHE A 287 -0.10 33.32 -23.94
CA PHE A 287 0.18 34.72 -23.56
C PHE A 287 1.64 34.95 -23.11
N GLY A 288 2.51 33.96 -23.34
CA GLY A 288 3.95 34.09 -23.07
C GLY A 288 4.40 33.62 -21.69
N ALA A 289 3.52 33.12 -20.83
CA ALA A 289 3.93 32.52 -19.57
C ALA A 289 4.69 31.20 -19.80
N GLN A 290 5.67 30.94 -18.94
CA GLN A 290 6.41 29.68 -18.94
C GLN A 290 6.18 28.98 -17.60
N PHE A 291 5.98 27.69 -17.64
CA PHE A 291 5.79 26.86 -16.45
C PHE A 291 6.73 25.67 -16.54
N SER A 292 7.55 25.50 -15.50
CA SER A 292 8.35 24.30 -15.28
C SER A 292 7.50 23.16 -14.73
N SER A 293 8.02 21.95 -14.75
CA SER A 293 7.39 20.81 -14.08
C SER A 293 7.22 21.05 -12.57
N GLY A 294 8.14 21.79 -11.96
CA GLY A 294 8.04 22.22 -10.57
C GLY A 294 6.84 23.13 -10.33
N ASP A 295 6.62 24.11 -11.22
CA ASP A 295 5.48 25.02 -11.15
C ASP A 295 4.16 24.25 -11.32
N GLU A 296 4.11 23.30 -12.26
CA GLU A 296 2.93 22.44 -12.45
C GLU A 296 2.65 21.60 -11.21
N ALA A 297 3.66 21.03 -10.57
CA ALA A 297 3.51 20.26 -9.34
C ALA A 297 3.00 21.11 -8.17
N TRP A 298 3.52 22.34 -8.01
CA TRP A 298 3.05 23.28 -7.01
C TRP A 298 1.61 23.75 -7.23
N LEU A 299 1.24 24.04 -8.49
CA LEU A 299 -0.12 24.42 -8.87
C LEU A 299 -1.10 23.28 -8.59
N LEU A 300 -0.73 22.04 -8.97
CA LEU A 300 -1.53 20.85 -8.70
C LEU A 300 -1.70 20.61 -7.20
N TYR A 301 -0.63 20.75 -6.41
CA TYR A 301 -0.68 20.65 -4.96
C TYR A 301 -1.62 21.71 -4.36
N LYS A 302 -1.44 23.01 -4.72
CA LYS A 302 -2.29 24.09 -4.24
C LYS A 302 -3.78 23.86 -4.59
N THR A 303 -4.04 23.39 -5.81
CA THR A 303 -5.39 23.05 -6.24
C THR A 303 -5.97 21.88 -5.45
N SER A 304 -5.16 20.86 -5.16
CA SER A 304 -5.60 19.69 -4.40
C SER A 304 -6.00 20.02 -2.94
N LEU A 305 -5.31 20.97 -2.31
CA LEU A 305 -5.65 21.43 -0.95
C LEU A 305 -7.02 22.11 -0.86
N ALA A 306 -7.58 22.58 -1.97
CA ALA A 306 -8.94 23.14 -2.00
C ALA A 306 -10.05 22.06 -2.10
N VAL A 307 -9.67 20.80 -2.37
CA VAL A 307 -10.59 19.67 -2.58
C VAL A 307 -10.42 18.60 -1.52
N ILE A 308 -9.16 18.31 -1.17
CA ILE A 308 -8.80 17.23 -0.26
C ILE A 308 -8.72 17.78 1.17
N GLU A 309 -9.59 17.27 2.05
CA GLU A 309 -9.53 17.62 3.47
C GLU A 309 -8.20 17.19 4.09
N PRO A 310 -7.58 18.05 4.89
CA PRO A 310 -6.32 17.72 5.58
C PRO A 310 -6.47 16.49 6.48
N ARG A 311 -5.47 15.61 6.46
CA ARG A 311 -5.36 14.48 7.39
C ARG A 311 -3.90 14.29 7.84
N PRO A 312 -3.64 13.58 8.95
CA PRO A 312 -2.29 13.42 9.51
C PRO A 312 -1.23 12.93 8.53
N LYS A 313 -1.63 12.09 7.55
CA LYS A 313 -0.74 11.60 6.50
C LYS A 313 -0.18 12.73 5.62
N HIS A 314 -0.93 13.81 5.42
CA HIS A 314 -0.50 14.92 4.58
C HIS A 314 0.62 15.75 5.20
N ALA A 315 0.75 15.73 6.54
CA ALA A 315 1.86 16.37 7.27
C ALA A 315 3.17 15.57 7.20
N GLN A 316 3.13 14.34 6.68
CA GLN A 316 4.35 13.55 6.51
C GLN A 316 5.22 14.14 5.40
N MET A 317 6.52 14.26 5.68
CA MET A 317 7.50 14.67 4.69
C MET A 317 8.00 13.47 3.89
N ARG A 318 8.00 13.58 2.56
CA ARG A 318 8.58 12.61 1.63
C ARG A 318 9.50 13.33 0.67
N ASN A 319 10.72 12.85 0.51
CA ASN A 319 11.72 13.50 -0.34
C ASN A 319 11.88 15.01 -0.04
N GLY A 320 11.82 15.39 1.24
CA GLY A 320 11.95 16.78 1.69
C GLY A 320 10.71 17.66 1.54
N ARG A 321 9.54 17.12 1.13
CA ARG A 321 8.33 17.89 0.84
C ARG A 321 7.07 17.24 1.42
N PRO A 322 5.94 17.99 1.61
CA PRO A 322 4.67 17.42 2.08
C PRO A 322 4.17 16.29 1.18
N PHE A 323 3.51 15.30 1.79
CA PHE A 323 3.05 14.08 1.11
C PHE A 323 2.28 14.34 -0.20
N LEU A 324 1.30 15.27 -0.20
CA LEU A 324 0.51 15.57 -1.40
C LEU A 324 1.34 16.27 -2.48
N LEU A 325 2.30 17.11 -2.10
CA LEU A 325 3.21 17.73 -3.07
C LEU A 325 4.14 16.70 -3.71
N ASP A 326 4.63 15.73 -2.92
CA ASP A 326 5.43 14.63 -3.46
C ASP A 326 4.62 13.78 -4.46
N ARG A 327 3.33 13.59 -4.22
CA ARG A 327 2.43 12.88 -5.14
C ARG A 327 2.08 13.68 -6.38
N ALA A 328 1.90 15.00 -6.25
CA ALA A 328 1.73 15.90 -7.39
C ALA A 328 2.97 15.88 -8.30
N ALA A 329 4.16 15.99 -7.72
CA ALA A 329 5.42 15.93 -8.45
C ALA A 329 5.63 14.57 -9.18
N ALA A 330 5.31 13.46 -8.52
CA ALA A 330 5.38 12.13 -9.14
C ALA A 330 4.42 12.00 -10.33
N LEU A 331 3.22 12.57 -10.24
CA LEU A 331 2.25 12.55 -11.32
C LEU A 331 2.70 13.39 -12.51
N VAL A 332 3.22 14.60 -12.26
CA VAL A 332 3.78 15.48 -13.32
C VAL A 332 4.91 14.77 -14.03
N ALA A 333 5.90 14.25 -13.30
CA ALA A 333 7.04 13.52 -13.85
C ALA A 333 6.60 12.35 -14.74
N ALA A 334 5.64 11.55 -14.27
CA ALA A 334 5.13 10.40 -15.03
C ALA A 334 4.42 10.81 -16.33
N ARG A 335 3.78 11.97 -16.35
CA ARG A 335 3.09 12.48 -17.55
C ARG A 335 4.05 13.07 -18.57
N GLU A 336 5.11 13.77 -18.13
CA GLU A 336 6.17 14.25 -19.02
C GLU A 336 6.87 13.11 -19.73
N ALA A 337 7.30 12.09 -19.00
CA ALA A 337 7.93 10.93 -19.62
C ALA A 337 7.01 10.19 -20.61
N SER A 338 5.70 10.15 -20.32
CA SER A 338 4.75 9.56 -21.27
C SER A 338 4.59 10.40 -22.54
N ALA A 339 4.78 11.72 -22.45
CA ALA A 339 4.71 12.63 -23.60
C ALA A 339 5.99 12.60 -24.44
N GLU A 340 7.14 12.30 -23.85
CA GLU A 340 8.43 12.16 -24.56
C GLU A 340 8.57 10.81 -25.28
N ALA A 341 7.83 9.78 -24.83
CA ALA A 341 7.88 8.42 -25.37
C ALA A 341 6.89 8.17 -26.53
N GLY A 342 5.99 9.14 -26.83
CA GLY A 342 4.95 9.05 -27.89
C GLY A 342 5.18 10.05 -29.01
#